data_1df24b31646341dc9ede15c9ef795a98
#
_entry.id   1df24b31646341dc9ede15c9ef795a98
#
_cell.length_a   1.000
_cell.length_b   1.000
_cell.length_c   1.000
_cell.angle_alpha   90.00
_cell.angle_beta   90.00
_cell.angle_gamma   90.00
#
_symmetry.space_group_name_H-M   'P 1'
#
loop_
_entity.id
_entity.type
_entity.pdbx_description
1 polymer ?
#
loop_
_entity_poly.entity_id
_entity_poly.type
_entity_poly.pdbx_seq_one_letter_code
_entity_poly.pdbx_strand_id
1 'polypeptide(L)'
;RRPGDNLYCRLSVNTQLLARTQQLLKVGRNNFNPPPKVESRVCRIEPYNPPPAVNFVEWDGMIRLCFQRKNKTLAAIFKNKKVIEMLQENYRTFCALNNKVGKGSDCEVDPGGEGLQGAGDCRVGGE
;
A
#
# COMPACT_ATOMS: atom_id res chain seq x y z
N ARG A 1 -3.27 1.59 -13.94
CA ARG A 1 -4.34 2.30 -13.21
C ARG A 1 -3.72 3.26 -12.21
N ARG A 2 -4.27 4.44 -12.04
CA ARG A 2 -3.80 5.46 -11.11
C ARG A 2 -4.59 5.40 -9.80
N PRO A 3 -4.03 5.87 -8.67
CA PRO A 3 -4.80 6.07 -7.45
C PRO A 3 -6.06 6.91 -7.73
N GLY A 4 -7.20 6.53 -7.15
CA GLY A 4 -8.51 7.16 -7.41
C GLY A 4 -9.32 6.54 -8.55
N ASP A 5 -8.73 5.67 -9.37
CA ASP A 5 -9.46 4.90 -10.39
C ASP A 5 -10.28 3.77 -9.71
N ASN A 6 -11.54 3.59 -10.11
CA ASN A 6 -12.42 2.52 -9.59
C ASN A 6 -11.85 1.10 -9.75
N LEU A 7 -10.93 0.92 -10.70
CA LEU A 7 -10.26 -0.36 -10.96
C LEU A 7 -8.86 -0.42 -10.33
N TYR A 8 -8.48 0.55 -9.50
CA TYR A 8 -7.24 0.51 -8.75
C TYR A 8 -7.30 -0.57 -7.68
N CYS A 9 -6.35 -1.49 -7.71
CA CYS A 9 -6.36 -2.68 -6.87
C CYS A 9 -4.94 -3.12 -6.50
N ARG A 10 -4.82 -4.17 -5.69
CA ARG A 10 -3.53 -4.72 -5.25
C ARG A 10 -2.58 -5.03 -6.41
N LEU A 11 -3.09 -5.56 -7.52
CA LEU A 11 -2.28 -5.80 -8.72
C LEU A 11 -1.63 -4.50 -9.23
N SER A 12 -2.40 -3.40 -9.27
CA SER A 12 -1.88 -2.10 -9.71
C SER A 12 -0.78 -1.58 -8.80
N VAL A 13 -0.96 -1.70 -7.48
CA VAL A 13 0.02 -1.25 -6.48
C VAL A 13 1.30 -2.09 -6.56
N ASN A 14 1.17 -3.40 -6.53
CA ASN A 14 2.31 -4.32 -6.53
C ASN A 14 3.14 -4.19 -7.81
N THR A 15 2.47 -4.08 -8.95
CA THR A 15 3.19 -3.89 -10.22
C THR A 15 3.93 -2.56 -10.26
N GLN A 16 3.32 -1.48 -9.77
CA GLN A 16 3.94 -0.15 -9.77
C GLN A 16 5.07 -0.03 -8.74
N LEU A 17 5.05 -0.81 -7.67
CA LEU A 17 6.16 -0.88 -6.72
C LEU A 17 7.40 -1.54 -7.34
N LEU A 18 7.19 -2.61 -8.08
CA LEU A 18 8.28 -3.48 -8.54
C LEU A 18 8.77 -3.16 -9.95
N ALA A 19 7.94 -2.48 -10.75
CA ALA A 19 8.22 -2.31 -12.16
C ALA A 19 7.63 -1.02 -12.73
N ARG A 20 8.30 -0.53 -13.78
CA ARG A 20 7.76 0.51 -14.66
C ARG A 20 6.84 -0.14 -15.69
N THR A 21 5.64 0.41 -15.86
CA THR A 21 4.66 -0.10 -16.81
C THR A 21 4.40 0.92 -17.92
N GLN A 22 4.44 0.46 -19.15
CA GLN A 22 4.15 1.27 -20.34
C GLN A 22 3.14 0.55 -21.22
N GLN A 23 2.06 1.24 -21.59
CA GLN A 23 1.14 0.74 -22.60
C GLN A 23 1.75 0.94 -23.98
N LEU A 24 1.87 -0.12 -24.77
CA LEU A 24 2.44 -0.08 -26.12
C LEU A 24 1.36 0.13 -27.18
N LEU A 25 0.39 -0.78 -27.24
CA LEU A 25 -0.65 -0.72 -28.26
C LEU A 25 -1.98 -1.31 -27.77
N LYS A 26 -3.06 -0.91 -28.43
CA LYS A 26 -4.38 -1.51 -28.27
C LYS A 26 -4.60 -2.55 -29.37
N VAL A 27 -5.19 -3.69 -29.00
CA VAL A 27 -5.56 -4.76 -29.93
C VAL A 27 -7.06 -4.86 -29.96
N GLY A 28 -7.64 -4.62 -31.15
CA GLY A 28 -9.07 -4.72 -31.36
C GLY A 28 -9.58 -6.15 -31.21
N ARG A 29 -10.83 -6.31 -30.82
CA ARG A 29 -11.49 -7.62 -30.60
C ARG A 29 -11.47 -8.52 -31.84
N ASN A 30 -11.52 -7.92 -33.03
CA ASN A 30 -11.56 -8.65 -34.31
C ASN A 30 -10.25 -9.37 -34.65
N ASN A 31 -9.16 -9.11 -33.92
CA ASN A 31 -7.87 -9.78 -34.10
C ASN A 31 -7.75 -11.11 -33.32
N PHE A 32 -8.84 -11.55 -32.68
CA PHE A 32 -8.90 -12.79 -31.92
C PHE A 32 -10.00 -13.71 -32.43
N ASN A 33 -9.76 -15.00 -32.37
CA ASN A 33 -10.74 -16.02 -32.72
C ASN A 33 -10.85 -17.06 -31.58
N PRO A 34 -11.98 -17.13 -30.86
CA PRO A 34 -13.15 -16.26 -30.94
C PRO A 34 -12.90 -14.86 -30.36
N PRO A 35 -13.67 -13.82 -30.80
CA PRO A 35 -13.47 -12.45 -30.34
C PRO A 35 -13.82 -12.30 -28.86
N PRO A 36 -12.97 -11.66 -28.04
CA PRO A 36 -13.23 -11.44 -26.63
C PRO A 36 -14.31 -10.36 -26.39
N LYS A 37 -14.94 -10.39 -25.20
CA LYS A 37 -15.96 -9.40 -24.82
C LYS A 37 -15.37 -7.99 -24.60
N VAL A 38 -14.07 -7.89 -24.31
CA VAL A 38 -13.37 -6.63 -23.98
C VAL A 38 -12.18 -6.40 -24.92
N GLU A 39 -11.80 -5.14 -25.08
CA GLU A 39 -10.59 -4.78 -25.83
C GLU A 39 -9.33 -5.20 -25.06
N SER A 40 -8.35 -5.70 -25.79
CA SER A 40 -7.05 -6.07 -25.24
C SER A 40 -6.02 -4.96 -25.41
N ARG A 41 -5.00 -4.97 -24.57
CA ARG A 41 -3.89 -4.02 -24.64
C ARG A 41 -2.58 -4.75 -24.37
N VAL A 42 -1.57 -4.43 -25.15
CA VAL A 42 -0.20 -4.89 -24.90
C VAL A 42 0.48 -3.86 -24.03
N CYS A 43 1.09 -4.31 -22.95
CA CYS A 43 1.89 -3.48 -22.06
C CYS A 43 3.27 -4.08 -21.86
N ARG A 44 4.27 -3.20 -21.74
CA ARG A 44 5.64 -3.54 -21.35
C ARG A 44 5.75 -3.36 -19.84
N ILE A 45 6.33 -4.34 -19.16
CA ILE A 45 6.62 -4.31 -17.73
C ILE A 45 8.12 -4.48 -17.57
N GLU A 46 8.78 -3.46 -17.05
CA GLU A 46 10.23 -3.43 -16.84
C GLU A 46 10.50 -3.38 -15.33
N PRO A 47 11.03 -4.47 -14.73
CA PRO A 47 11.39 -4.47 -13.32
C PRO A 47 12.41 -3.38 -12.99
N TYR A 48 12.30 -2.79 -11.81
CA TYR A 48 13.30 -1.84 -11.32
C TYR A 48 14.61 -2.56 -11.01
N ASN A 49 15.72 -1.94 -11.39
CA ASN A 49 17.06 -2.39 -11.07
C ASN A 49 17.87 -1.18 -10.54
N PRO A 50 18.29 -1.15 -9.26
CA PRO A 50 18.06 -2.19 -8.25
C PRO A 50 16.59 -2.29 -7.82
N PRO A 51 16.14 -3.47 -7.31
CA PRO A 51 14.79 -3.63 -6.80
C PRO A 51 14.61 -2.80 -5.53
N PRO A 52 13.37 -2.34 -5.22
CA PRO A 52 13.11 -1.60 -3.97
C PRO A 52 13.45 -2.45 -2.76
N ALA A 53 14.06 -1.83 -1.74
CA ALA A 53 14.47 -2.47 -0.49
C ALA A 53 13.26 -2.72 0.43
N VAL A 54 12.32 -3.55 -0.01
CA VAL A 54 11.07 -3.87 0.70
C VAL A 54 10.95 -5.38 0.84
N ASN A 55 10.63 -5.84 2.06
CA ASN A 55 10.22 -7.23 2.26
C ASN A 55 8.84 -7.43 1.63
N PHE A 56 8.79 -8.18 0.53
CA PHE A 56 7.56 -8.35 -0.24
C PHE A 56 6.46 -9.10 0.53
N VAL A 57 6.82 -9.98 1.46
CA VAL A 57 5.86 -10.73 2.30
C VAL A 57 5.12 -9.77 3.24
N GLU A 58 5.86 -8.89 3.90
CA GLU A 58 5.29 -7.87 4.79
C GLU A 58 4.46 -6.84 4.01
N TRP A 59 4.97 -6.42 2.87
CA TRP A 59 4.27 -5.52 1.95
C TRP A 59 2.93 -6.12 1.48
N ASP A 60 2.93 -7.35 0.99
CA ASP A 60 1.69 -8.00 0.52
C ASP A 60 0.68 -8.16 1.66
N GLY A 61 1.14 -8.50 2.87
CA GLY A 61 0.32 -8.54 4.08
C GLY A 61 -0.35 -7.20 4.37
N MET A 62 0.43 -6.10 4.35
CA MET A 62 -0.09 -4.73 4.54
C MET A 62 -1.09 -4.34 3.45
N ILE A 63 -0.77 -4.62 2.20
CA ILE A 63 -1.66 -4.30 1.06
C ILE A 63 -2.96 -5.10 1.12
N ARG A 64 -2.94 -6.34 1.57
CA ARG A 64 -4.16 -7.12 1.80
C ARG A 64 -5.07 -6.45 2.82
N LEU A 65 -4.54 -5.95 3.92
CA LEU A 65 -5.31 -5.21 4.92
C LEU A 65 -5.90 -3.92 4.31
N CYS A 66 -5.10 -3.14 3.58
CA CYS A 66 -5.54 -1.89 2.96
C CYS A 66 -6.70 -2.07 1.98
N PHE A 67 -6.71 -3.17 1.22
CA PHE A 67 -7.74 -3.46 0.23
C PHE A 67 -8.84 -4.41 0.72
N GLN A 68 -8.85 -4.80 1.99
CA GLN A 68 -9.84 -5.71 2.54
C GLN A 68 -11.25 -5.10 2.53
N ARG A 69 -11.37 -3.81 2.81
CA ARG A 69 -12.65 -3.09 2.89
C ARG A 69 -12.73 -2.00 1.84
N LYS A 70 -13.59 -2.18 0.86
CA LYS A 70 -13.85 -1.20 -0.19
C LYS A 70 -14.41 0.11 0.41
N ASN A 71 -13.97 1.24 -0.14
CA ASN A 71 -14.45 2.58 0.22
C ASN A 71 -14.24 2.97 1.70
N LYS A 72 -13.22 2.43 2.36
CA LYS A 72 -12.80 2.85 3.70
C LYS A 72 -11.44 3.54 3.65
N THR A 73 -11.26 4.52 4.51
CA THR A 73 -9.96 5.19 4.68
C THR A 73 -8.95 4.26 5.36
N LEU A 74 -7.67 4.47 5.11
CA LEU A 74 -6.61 3.72 5.79
C LEU A 74 -6.70 3.88 7.31
N ALA A 75 -6.97 5.09 7.79
CA ALA A 75 -7.18 5.34 9.22
C ALA A 75 -8.28 4.46 9.83
N ALA A 76 -9.41 4.27 9.13
CA ALA A 76 -10.49 3.42 9.60
C ALA A 76 -10.13 1.92 9.62
N ILE A 77 -9.19 1.50 8.79
CA ILE A 77 -8.70 0.11 8.75
C ILE A 77 -7.75 -0.12 9.92
N PHE A 78 -6.77 0.77 10.11
CA PHE A 78 -5.74 0.64 11.15
C PHE A 78 -6.22 1.03 12.56
N LYS A 79 -7.38 1.69 12.71
CA LYS A 79 -8.07 1.88 14.00
C LYS A 79 -8.86 0.64 14.45
N ASN A 80 -8.98 -0.38 13.62
CA ASN A 80 -9.70 -1.60 13.99
C ASN A 80 -8.90 -2.39 15.04
N LYS A 81 -9.50 -2.64 16.21
CA LYS A 81 -8.90 -3.33 17.34
C LYS A 81 -8.26 -4.68 16.94
N LYS A 82 -8.98 -5.48 16.14
CA LYS A 82 -8.45 -6.77 15.65
C LYS A 82 -7.19 -6.64 14.79
N VAL A 83 -7.10 -5.58 14.00
CA VAL A 83 -5.90 -5.32 13.17
C VAL A 83 -4.72 -4.92 14.05
N ILE A 84 -4.97 -4.07 15.05
CA ILE A 84 -3.94 -3.64 16.01
C ILE A 84 -3.42 -4.83 16.82
N GLU A 85 -4.30 -5.67 17.35
CA GLU A 85 -3.94 -6.87 18.11
C GLU A 85 -3.06 -7.82 17.27
N MET A 86 -3.45 -8.09 16.03
CA MET A 86 -2.68 -8.91 15.10
C MET A 86 -1.30 -8.31 14.80
N LEU A 87 -1.21 -7.00 14.58
CA LEU A 87 0.06 -6.32 14.32
C LEU A 87 0.96 -6.34 15.56
N GLN A 88 0.42 -6.19 16.76
CA GLN A 88 1.16 -6.29 18.02
C GLN A 88 1.73 -7.69 18.22
N GLU A 89 0.95 -8.73 17.95
CA GLU A 89 1.39 -10.12 18.07
C GLU A 89 2.53 -10.43 17.08
N ASN A 90 2.36 -10.02 15.81
CA ASN A 90 3.40 -10.16 14.80
C ASN A 90 4.68 -9.40 15.18
N TYR A 91 4.55 -8.19 15.72
CA TYR A 91 5.70 -7.42 16.17
C TYR A 91 6.43 -8.06 17.36
N ARG A 92 5.70 -8.61 18.33
CA ARG A 92 6.29 -9.37 19.44
C ARG A 92 7.08 -10.57 18.93
N THR A 93 6.51 -11.33 18.00
CA THR A 93 7.16 -12.47 17.36
C THR A 93 8.43 -12.05 16.62
N PHE A 94 8.35 -10.97 15.86
CA PHE A 94 9.51 -10.40 15.16
C PHE A 94 10.61 -9.98 16.14
N CYS A 95 10.29 -9.31 17.24
CA CYS A 95 11.26 -8.93 18.27
C CYS A 95 11.90 -10.15 18.92
N ALA A 96 11.13 -11.18 19.24
CA ALA A 96 11.63 -12.41 19.82
C ALA A 96 12.62 -13.14 18.89
N LEU A 97 12.28 -13.24 17.60
CA LEU A 97 13.13 -13.90 16.61
C LEU A 97 14.43 -13.14 16.31
N ASN A 98 14.43 -11.82 16.40
CA ASN A 98 15.61 -11.00 16.10
C ASN A 98 16.45 -10.64 17.33
N ASN A 99 16.21 -11.26 18.50
CA ASN A 99 16.89 -10.96 19.77
C ASN A 99 16.94 -9.45 20.11
N LYS A 100 16.08 -8.66 19.52
CA LYS A 100 15.88 -7.27 19.88
C LYS A 100 15.00 -7.24 21.13
N VAL A 101 15.64 -7.40 22.28
CA VAL A 101 15.01 -7.03 23.56
C VAL A 101 14.70 -5.55 23.45
N GLY A 102 13.47 -5.25 23.10
CA GLY A 102 12.96 -3.88 23.10
C GLY A 102 13.11 -3.35 24.51
N LYS A 103 13.97 -2.35 24.71
CA LYS A 103 13.83 -1.45 25.85
C LYS A 103 12.38 -0.97 25.79
N GLY A 104 11.61 -1.31 26.82
CA GLY A 104 10.24 -0.87 26.97
C GLY A 104 10.20 0.66 26.93
N SER A 105 9.73 1.19 25.86
CA SER A 105 9.07 2.47 25.83
C SER A 105 7.58 2.12 25.85
N ASP A 106 7.01 2.27 27.04
CA ASP A 106 5.58 2.27 27.26
C ASP A 106 4.97 3.33 26.34
N CYS A 107 4.44 2.90 25.22
CA CYS A 107 3.52 3.70 24.46
C CYS A 107 2.17 3.58 25.16
N GLU A 108 1.99 4.35 26.22
CA GLU A 108 0.66 4.68 26.71
C GLU A 108 -0.08 5.37 25.57
N VAL A 109 -1.03 4.65 25.02
CA VAL A 109 -2.03 5.20 24.12
C VAL A 109 -3.07 5.85 25.04
N ASP A 110 -2.95 7.14 25.27
CA ASP A 110 -3.97 7.95 25.91
C ASP A 110 -5.27 7.87 25.11
N PRO A 111 -6.35 7.35 25.68
CA PRO A 111 -7.67 7.43 25.07
C PRO A 111 -8.34 8.74 25.50
N GLY A 112 -8.09 9.81 24.79
CA GLY A 112 -8.86 11.04 25.03
C GLY A 112 -7.98 12.30 24.94
N GLY A 113 -8.17 13.06 23.91
CA GLY A 113 -7.53 14.36 23.76
C GLY A 113 -8.15 15.13 22.62
N GLU A 114 -9.12 15.93 22.97
CA GLU A 114 -9.71 16.99 22.16
C GLU A 114 -8.65 18.01 21.75
N GLY A 115 -8.81 18.58 20.55
CA GLY A 115 -8.35 19.93 20.23
C GLY A 115 -6.96 20.05 19.65
N LEU A 116 -6.89 20.23 18.34
CA LEU A 116 -5.77 20.93 17.70
C LEU A 116 -6.27 21.89 16.63
N GLN A 117 -6.53 23.10 17.07
CA GLN A 117 -6.32 24.33 16.31
C GLN A 117 -4.81 24.61 16.28
N GLY A 118 -4.27 24.95 15.12
CA GLY A 118 -2.88 25.37 15.01
C GLY A 118 -2.39 25.35 13.58
N ALA A 119 -2.77 26.36 12.81
CA ALA A 119 -2.11 26.70 11.55
C ALA A 119 -0.66 27.11 11.82
N GLY A 120 0.29 26.40 11.21
CA GLY A 120 1.70 26.72 11.17
C GLY A 120 2.16 26.93 9.75
N ASP A 121 2.25 28.20 9.38
CA ASP A 121 2.76 28.75 8.14
C ASP A 121 4.27 28.44 8.01
N CYS A 122 4.67 27.62 7.04
CA CYS A 122 6.06 27.45 6.65
C CYS A 122 6.37 28.33 5.46
N ARG A 123 6.80 29.56 5.72
CA ARG A 123 7.45 30.42 4.73
C ARG A 123 8.81 29.85 4.37
N VAL A 124 8.99 29.56 3.11
CA VAL A 124 10.30 29.37 2.48
C VAL A 124 10.88 30.73 2.20
N GLY A 125 11.93 31.08 2.94
CA GLY A 125 12.78 32.23 2.64
C GLY A 125 13.83 31.85 1.63
N GLY A 126 13.90 32.60 0.53
CA GLY A 126 14.98 32.50 -0.44
C GLY A 126 16.20 33.30 0.02
N GLU A 127 17.35 32.84 -0.39
CA GLU A 127 18.48 33.56 -0.98
C GLU A 127 19.39 32.58 -1.69
#